data_890c67d213629d4916a901f9fb272f05
#
_entry.id   890c67d213629d4916a901f9fb272f05
#
_cell.length_a   1.000
_cell.length_b   1.000
_cell.length_c   1.000
_cell.angle_alpha   90.00
_cell.angle_beta   90.00
_cell.angle_gamma   90.00
#
_symmetry.space_group_name_H-M   'P 1'
#
loop_
_entity.id
_entity.type
_entity.pdbx_description
1 polymer ?
#
loop_
_entity_poly.entity_id
_entity_poly.type
_entity_poly.pdbx_seq_one_letter_code
_entity_poly.pdbx_strand_id
1 'polypeptide(L)'
;MLRRSFLGGAACLGAMSAVAASQSRAAENSAPETKSIPEIPGPDKNTKTPAFKVPAGAVDTHTHIFGPAAEYPFSPTRPYTPPDAPLAMFRALHEKIGVKRAVIVNATLHGFDNRVVTDAIALSDGKYKGIANINSAMSEADLLALDRAGIRGCRFAFLKRLGGIGDMNAFRRLVERAAAIGWHVDIYLEPGSIREFTPILTALPTTYVIDHMGTIAAAKGLDDPEFKALLELQKNDEKCWVKITGLERTSASGPPFRDSVTFAKSLIDNAPDRVIWGTDWPHPNVKIMPNDGDLVDLIPLYAPEPAIQRKLLVDNPVRLFKF
;
A
#
# COMPACT_ATOMS: atom_id res chain seq x y z
N MET A 1 66.68 47.57 37.90
CA MET A 1 67.28 47.17 39.16
C MET A 1 67.22 45.66 39.26
N LEU A 2 68.40 45.07 39.14
CA LEU A 2 69.10 44.20 40.09
C LEU A 2 68.39 42.82 40.26
N ARG A 3 68.98 41.82 39.82
CA ARG A 3 70.16 40.96 40.02
C ARG A 3 69.74 39.58 40.49
N ARG A 4 70.19 38.56 39.71
CA ARG A 4 71.18 37.55 40.10
C ARG A 4 70.65 36.51 41.12
N SER A 5 70.98 35.28 41.16
CA SER A 5 72.07 34.44 40.60
C SER A 5 71.82 32.99 40.94
N PHE A 6 72.23 32.08 40.04
CA PHE A 6 73.25 31.04 40.22
C PHE A 6 72.96 29.74 40.99
N LEU A 7 73.34 28.72 40.27
CA LEU A 7 74.02 27.44 40.56
C LEU A 7 73.13 26.33 41.12
N GLY A 8 73.18 25.14 40.64
CA GLY A 8 74.19 24.35 39.95
C GLY A 8 74.05 22.92 40.44
N GLY A 9 74.34 21.92 39.62
CA GLY A 9 74.61 20.58 40.14
C GLY A 9 74.01 19.46 39.31
N ALA A 10 74.81 18.99 38.43
CA ALA A 10 75.31 17.63 38.09
C ALA A 10 74.33 16.43 38.03
N ALA A 11 74.25 15.93 36.89
CA ALA A 11 74.36 14.56 36.37
C ALA A 11 74.02 13.37 37.21
N CYS A 12 73.16 12.51 36.67
CA CYS A 12 73.41 11.05 36.62
C CYS A 12 72.63 10.43 35.47
N LEU A 13 73.35 9.73 34.61
CA LEU A 13 72.84 8.88 33.53
C LEU A 13 72.06 7.72 34.12
N GLY A 14 70.90 7.46 33.52
CA GLY A 14 70.12 6.21 33.67
C GLY A 14 69.38 5.90 32.40
N ALA A 15 70.05 5.10 31.57
CA ALA A 15 69.36 4.57 30.37
C ALA A 15 68.29 3.56 30.78
N MET A 16 67.03 3.86 30.49
CA MET A 16 65.98 2.84 30.51
C MET A 16 65.26 2.83 29.13
N SER A 17 65.48 1.71 28.45
CA SER A 17 64.86 1.37 27.17
C SER A 17 63.32 1.29 27.32
N ALA A 18 62.59 2.19 26.70
CA ALA A 18 61.16 2.09 26.59
C ALA A 18 60.83 1.22 25.35
N VAL A 19 60.34 0.04 25.62
CA VAL A 19 59.72 -0.84 24.61
C VAL A 19 58.39 -0.21 24.21
N ALA A 20 58.33 0.34 23.00
CA ALA A 20 57.08 0.80 22.38
C ALA A 20 56.23 -0.43 21.99
N ALA A 21 55.22 -0.75 22.81
CA ALA A 21 54.19 -1.68 22.42
C ALA A 21 53.26 -1.00 21.41
N SER A 22 53.43 -1.34 20.13
CA SER A 22 52.51 -0.99 19.07
C SER A 22 51.19 -1.77 19.29
N GLN A 23 50.20 -1.12 19.87
CA GLN A 23 48.82 -1.64 19.82
C GLN A 23 48.28 -1.42 18.42
N SER A 24 48.37 -2.45 17.56
CA SER A 24 47.58 -2.54 16.35
C SER A 24 46.09 -2.65 16.73
N ARG A 25 45.35 -1.55 16.66
CA ARG A 25 43.90 -1.59 16.62
C ARG A 25 43.52 -2.31 15.33
N ALA A 26 43.15 -3.57 15.45
CA ALA A 26 42.36 -4.25 14.43
C ALA A 26 41.06 -3.46 14.27
N ALA A 27 40.89 -2.78 13.15
CA ALA A 27 39.61 -2.27 12.71
C ALA A 27 38.73 -3.50 12.45
N GLU A 28 37.81 -3.80 13.37
CA GLU A 28 36.72 -4.72 13.12
C GLU A 28 35.92 -4.16 11.94
N ASN A 29 36.15 -4.75 10.80
CA ASN A 29 35.30 -4.58 9.60
C ASN A 29 34.00 -5.31 9.89
N SER A 30 33.08 -4.66 10.62
CA SER A 30 31.72 -5.15 10.71
C SER A 30 31.11 -5.02 9.32
N ALA A 31 30.96 -6.16 8.64
CA ALA A 31 30.16 -6.26 7.46
C ALA A 31 28.77 -5.65 7.77
N PRO A 32 28.16 -4.88 6.85
CA PRO A 32 26.85 -4.32 7.08
C PRO A 32 25.88 -5.45 7.42
N GLU A 33 25.25 -5.38 8.59
CA GLU A 33 24.18 -6.28 8.96
C GLU A 33 23.12 -6.24 7.86
N THR A 34 23.03 -7.30 7.08
CA THR A 34 21.92 -7.50 6.14
C THR A 34 20.67 -7.69 6.98
N LYS A 35 19.88 -6.63 7.16
CA LYS A 35 18.57 -6.72 7.82
C LYS A 35 17.78 -7.82 7.14
N SER A 36 17.44 -8.87 7.87
CA SER A 36 16.60 -9.94 7.34
C SER A 36 15.24 -9.35 6.93
N ILE A 37 14.77 -9.72 5.74
CA ILE A 37 13.43 -9.32 5.26
C ILE A 37 12.40 -10.03 6.16
N PRO A 38 11.49 -9.30 6.84
CA PRO A 38 10.54 -9.91 7.77
C PRO A 38 9.55 -10.81 7.03
N GLU A 39 9.26 -11.96 7.62
CA GLU A 39 8.16 -12.81 7.20
C GLU A 39 6.84 -12.31 7.82
N ILE A 40 5.74 -12.45 7.06
CA ILE A 40 4.41 -12.08 7.52
C ILE A 40 3.46 -13.28 7.43
N PRO A 41 2.36 -13.32 8.23
CA PRO A 41 1.38 -14.39 8.14
C PRO A 41 0.62 -14.35 6.80
N GLY A 42 0.10 -15.51 6.39
CA GLY A 42 -0.82 -15.64 5.27
C GLY A 42 -2.26 -15.29 5.66
N PRO A 43 -3.20 -15.29 4.68
CA PRO A 43 -4.61 -15.00 4.92
C PRO A 43 -5.29 -16.05 5.78
N ASP A 44 -6.43 -15.71 6.38
CA ASP A 44 -7.31 -16.69 7.00
C ASP A 44 -7.81 -17.69 5.95
N LYS A 45 -7.53 -18.98 6.19
CA LYS A 45 -7.95 -20.06 5.30
C LYS A 45 -9.39 -20.53 5.55
N ASN A 46 -9.99 -20.08 6.64
CA ASN A 46 -11.33 -20.48 7.09
C ASN A 46 -12.35 -19.37 6.89
N THR A 47 -12.37 -18.76 5.70
CA THR A 47 -13.31 -17.69 5.38
C THR A 47 -14.74 -18.12 5.69
N LYS A 48 -15.42 -17.34 6.53
CA LYS A 48 -16.84 -17.48 6.81
C LYS A 48 -17.67 -17.15 5.57
N THR A 49 -18.76 -17.90 5.35
CA THR A 49 -19.76 -17.47 4.36
C THR A 49 -20.52 -16.25 4.92
N PRO A 50 -20.48 -15.09 4.26
CA PRO A 50 -21.16 -13.91 4.77
C PRO A 50 -22.68 -14.07 4.77
N ALA A 51 -23.33 -13.44 5.73
CA ALA A 51 -24.79 -13.33 5.77
C ALA A 51 -25.29 -12.34 4.69
N PHE A 52 -24.55 -11.26 4.49
CA PHE A 52 -24.84 -10.29 3.43
C PHE A 52 -24.55 -10.89 2.04
N LYS A 53 -25.52 -10.74 1.14
CA LYS A 53 -25.37 -11.15 -0.25
C LYS A 53 -25.04 -9.93 -1.12
N VAL A 54 -23.85 -9.90 -1.66
CA VAL A 54 -23.42 -8.83 -2.55
C VAL A 54 -24.29 -8.79 -3.82
N PRO A 55 -24.58 -7.59 -4.36
CA PRO A 55 -25.38 -7.48 -5.59
C PRO A 55 -24.69 -8.16 -6.77
N ALA A 56 -25.50 -8.66 -7.71
CA ALA A 56 -24.99 -9.26 -8.93
C ALA A 56 -24.11 -8.25 -9.68
N GLY A 57 -22.93 -8.70 -10.11
CA GLY A 57 -21.96 -7.84 -10.78
C GLY A 57 -21.06 -7.05 -9.83
N ALA A 58 -21.05 -7.33 -8.53
CA ALA A 58 -20.10 -6.73 -7.59
C ALA A 58 -18.66 -6.98 -8.02
N VAL A 59 -17.80 -5.99 -7.73
CA VAL A 59 -16.37 -5.99 -8.01
C VAL A 59 -15.60 -5.78 -6.71
N ASP A 60 -14.67 -6.68 -6.41
CA ASP A 60 -13.62 -6.44 -5.43
C ASP A 60 -12.53 -5.58 -6.08
N THR A 61 -12.41 -4.33 -5.67
CA THR A 61 -11.53 -3.36 -6.35
C THR A 61 -10.13 -3.26 -5.76
N HIS A 62 -9.83 -4.07 -4.74
CA HIS A 62 -8.50 -4.10 -4.15
C HIS A 62 -8.19 -5.47 -3.59
N THR A 63 -7.40 -6.22 -4.32
CA THR A 63 -6.91 -7.53 -3.91
C THR A 63 -5.52 -7.77 -4.48
N HIS A 64 -4.79 -8.73 -3.91
CA HIS A 64 -3.47 -9.10 -4.38
C HIS A 64 -3.40 -10.60 -4.63
N ILE A 65 -2.47 -11.02 -5.51
CA ILE A 65 -2.07 -12.41 -5.68
C ILE A 65 -0.58 -12.49 -5.35
N PHE A 66 -0.19 -13.42 -4.48
CA PHE A 66 1.19 -13.65 -4.09
C PHE A 66 1.66 -15.01 -4.61
N GLY A 67 2.54 -14.98 -5.59
CA GLY A 67 3.12 -16.20 -6.14
C GLY A 67 2.17 -17.07 -6.99
N PRO A 68 2.47 -18.36 -7.17
CA PRO A 68 3.56 -19.09 -6.47
C PRO A 68 4.95 -18.45 -6.74
N ALA A 69 5.77 -18.33 -5.69
CA ALA A 69 7.09 -17.67 -5.81
C ALA A 69 8.04 -18.39 -6.81
N ALA A 70 7.82 -19.66 -7.07
CA ALA A 70 8.57 -20.41 -8.09
C ALA A 70 8.28 -19.93 -9.52
N GLU A 71 7.09 -19.38 -9.80
CA GLU A 71 6.66 -18.88 -11.11
C GLU A 71 6.74 -17.36 -11.17
N TYR A 72 6.32 -16.70 -10.10
CA TYR A 72 6.34 -15.24 -9.93
C TYR A 72 7.25 -14.87 -8.76
N PRO A 73 8.58 -14.81 -8.97
CA PRO A 73 9.53 -14.58 -7.89
C PRO A 73 9.32 -13.22 -7.23
N PHE A 74 9.47 -13.22 -5.91
CA PHE A 74 9.40 -11.99 -5.15
C PHE A 74 10.67 -11.14 -5.38
N SER A 75 10.51 -9.83 -5.44
CA SER A 75 11.63 -8.91 -5.58
C SER A 75 12.70 -9.12 -4.50
N PRO A 76 13.99 -9.10 -4.83
CA PRO A 76 15.06 -9.16 -3.83
C PRO A 76 15.03 -7.97 -2.86
N THR A 77 14.45 -6.84 -3.27
CA THR A 77 14.29 -5.62 -2.46
C THR A 77 12.91 -5.52 -1.79
N ARG A 78 12.14 -6.60 -1.75
CA ARG A 78 10.82 -6.59 -1.13
C ARG A 78 10.87 -6.20 0.34
N PRO A 79 9.87 -5.45 0.84
CA PRO A 79 9.86 -5.00 2.24
C PRO A 79 9.41 -6.07 3.24
N TYR A 80 8.84 -7.19 2.77
CA TYR A 80 8.38 -8.33 3.55
C TYR A 80 8.28 -9.59 2.69
N THR A 81 8.21 -10.75 3.33
CA THR A 81 8.02 -12.05 2.67
C THR A 81 6.72 -12.69 3.19
N PRO A 82 5.64 -12.74 2.39
CA PRO A 82 4.46 -13.52 2.73
C PRO A 82 4.62 -14.97 2.29
N PRO A 83 3.80 -15.90 2.80
CA PRO A 83 3.58 -17.17 2.13
C PRO A 83 2.86 -16.95 0.79
N ASP A 84 2.93 -17.96 -0.10
CA ASP A 84 2.15 -17.92 -1.33
C ASP A 84 0.65 -17.82 -1.05
N ALA A 85 -0.01 -16.92 -1.79
CA ALA A 85 -1.45 -16.74 -1.82
C ALA A 85 -1.89 -16.66 -3.31
N PRO A 86 -1.87 -17.80 -4.03
CA PRO A 86 -2.01 -17.85 -5.48
C PRO A 86 -3.45 -17.64 -5.94
N LEU A 87 -3.62 -17.46 -7.25
CA LEU A 87 -4.92 -17.25 -7.91
C LEU A 87 -5.99 -18.27 -7.51
N ALA A 88 -5.62 -19.53 -7.31
CA ALA A 88 -6.57 -20.58 -6.89
C ALA A 88 -7.19 -20.29 -5.51
N MET A 89 -6.38 -19.84 -4.55
CA MET A 89 -6.86 -19.43 -3.22
C MET A 89 -7.77 -18.20 -3.32
N PHE A 90 -7.39 -17.22 -4.13
CA PHE A 90 -8.20 -16.03 -4.39
C PHE A 90 -9.58 -16.38 -4.99
N ARG A 91 -9.62 -17.28 -5.97
CA ARG A 91 -10.89 -17.74 -6.57
C ARG A 91 -11.78 -18.45 -5.55
N ALA A 92 -11.19 -19.28 -4.68
CA ALA A 92 -11.95 -19.96 -3.62
C ALA A 92 -12.54 -18.96 -2.60
N LEU A 93 -11.79 -17.92 -2.24
CA LEU A 93 -12.32 -16.80 -1.45
C LEU A 93 -13.51 -16.14 -2.14
N HIS A 94 -13.34 -15.73 -3.39
CA HIS A 94 -14.37 -15.03 -4.16
C HIS A 94 -15.66 -15.86 -4.33
N GLU A 95 -15.52 -17.16 -4.55
CA GLU A 95 -16.67 -18.07 -4.57
C GLU A 95 -17.41 -18.06 -3.22
N LYS A 96 -16.64 -18.08 -2.11
CA LYS A 96 -17.17 -18.08 -0.76
C LYS A 96 -17.94 -16.80 -0.42
N ILE A 97 -17.41 -15.63 -0.79
CA ILE A 97 -18.02 -14.33 -0.49
C ILE A 97 -19.01 -13.86 -1.58
N GLY A 98 -19.17 -14.62 -2.67
CA GLY A 98 -20.16 -14.35 -3.72
C GLY A 98 -19.75 -13.26 -4.74
N VAL A 99 -18.45 -12.88 -4.81
CA VAL A 99 -17.93 -11.92 -5.78
C VAL A 99 -17.36 -12.66 -7.00
N LYS A 100 -17.49 -12.08 -8.18
CA LYS A 100 -17.01 -12.71 -9.43
C LYS A 100 -16.06 -11.83 -10.23
N ARG A 101 -16.01 -10.53 -9.96
CA ARG A 101 -15.15 -9.58 -10.66
C ARG A 101 -14.15 -8.98 -9.70
N ALA A 102 -12.94 -8.71 -10.17
CA ALA A 102 -11.90 -8.13 -9.34
C ALA A 102 -10.99 -7.14 -10.07
N VAL A 103 -10.37 -6.27 -9.28
CA VAL A 103 -9.20 -5.50 -9.67
C VAL A 103 -8.02 -5.98 -8.84
N ILE A 104 -7.09 -6.65 -9.50
CA ILE A 104 -5.89 -7.18 -8.87
C ILE A 104 -4.82 -6.07 -8.88
N VAL A 105 -4.41 -5.66 -7.69
CA VAL A 105 -3.38 -4.63 -7.51
C VAL A 105 -2.02 -5.33 -7.37
N ASN A 106 -1.05 -4.97 -8.21
CA ASN A 106 0.29 -5.53 -8.06
C ASN A 106 0.89 -5.09 -6.72
N ALA A 107 1.28 -6.07 -5.91
CA ALA A 107 1.85 -5.81 -4.60
C ALA A 107 3.32 -5.38 -4.71
N THR A 108 3.79 -4.55 -3.77
CA THR A 108 5.18 -4.07 -3.71
C THR A 108 6.19 -5.21 -3.67
N LEU A 109 5.81 -6.36 -3.14
CA LEU A 109 6.69 -7.54 -3.05
C LEU A 109 7.12 -8.12 -4.40
N HIS A 110 6.34 -7.92 -5.48
CA HIS A 110 6.72 -8.31 -6.85
C HIS A 110 7.53 -7.22 -7.56
N GLY A 111 7.77 -6.06 -6.90
CA GLY A 111 8.44 -4.93 -7.53
C GLY A 111 7.67 -4.45 -8.75
N PHE A 112 8.35 -4.39 -9.90
CA PHE A 112 7.77 -3.95 -11.18
C PHE A 112 7.43 -5.11 -12.12
N ASP A 113 7.52 -6.35 -11.66
CA ASP A 113 7.03 -7.50 -12.41
C ASP A 113 5.50 -7.60 -12.25
N ASN A 114 4.78 -7.28 -13.32
CA ASN A 114 3.31 -7.29 -13.32
C ASN A 114 2.72 -8.60 -13.85
N ARG A 115 3.55 -9.65 -14.14
CA ARG A 115 3.07 -10.89 -14.74
C ARG A 115 2.01 -11.59 -13.91
N VAL A 116 2.16 -11.65 -12.59
CA VAL A 116 1.17 -12.27 -11.70
C VAL A 116 -0.23 -11.65 -11.88
N VAL A 117 -0.30 -10.36 -12.19
CA VAL A 117 -1.57 -9.63 -12.43
C VAL A 117 -2.07 -9.89 -13.85
N THR A 118 -1.21 -9.72 -14.87
CA THR A 118 -1.62 -9.88 -16.28
C THR A 118 -2.06 -11.30 -16.60
N ASP A 119 -1.40 -12.30 -16.05
CA ASP A 119 -1.73 -13.71 -16.25
C ASP A 119 -3.05 -14.08 -15.55
N ALA A 120 -3.28 -13.55 -14.33
CA ALA A 120 -4.56 -13.71 -13.67
C ALA A 120 -5.72 -13.06 -14.45
N ILE A 121 -5.49 -11.90 -15.07
CA ILE A 121 -6.46 -11.24 -15.95
C ILE A 121 -6.75 -12.12 -17.17
N ALA A 122 -5.71 -12.61 -17.85
CA ALA A 122 -5.85 -13.48 -19.03
C ALA A 122 -6.66 -14.74 -18.73
N LEU A 123 -6.53 -15.29 -17.52
CA LEU A 123 -7.25 -16.49 -17.06
C LEU A 123 -8.65 -16.20 -16.49
N SER A 124 -9.17 -14.96 -16.62
CA SER A 124 -10.41 -14.53 -15.93
C SER A 124 -11.66 -14.48 -16.80
N ASP A 125 -11.57 -14.77 -18.09
CA ASP A 125 -12.67 -14.56 -19.06
C ASP A 125 -13.25 -13.13 -18.98
N GLY A 126 -12.38 -12.12 -18.89
CA GLY A 126 -12.76 -10.71 -18.83
C GLY A 126 -13.29 -10.22 -17.47
N LYS A 127 -13.30 -11.08 -16.44
CA LYS A 127 -13.83 -10.74 -15.11
C LYS A 127 -12.86 -9.95 -14.25
N TYR A 128 -11.58 -9.91 -14.61
CA TYR A 128 -10.56 -9.20 -13.84
C TYR A 128 -9.97 -8.04 -14.63
N LYS A 129 -9.57 -7.00 -13.89
CA LYS A 129 -8.74 -5.88 -14.31
C LYS A 129 -7.55 -5.79 -13.37
N GLY A 130 -6.59 -4.91 -13.67
CA GLY A 130 -5.41 -4.79 -12.83
C GLY A 130 -4.94 -3.36 -12.64
N ILE A 131 -4.15 -3.19 -11.57
CA ILE A 131 -3.35 -2.00 -11.26
C ILE A 131 -1.89 -2.43 -11.23
N ALA A 132 -1.06 -1.76 -12.04
CA ALA A 132 0.36 -2.09 -12.19
C ALA A 132 1.25 -1.29 -11.23
N ASN A 133 2.42 -1.83 -10.92
CA ASN A 133 3.56 -1.03 -10.48
C ASN A 133 4.38 -0.64 -11.70
N ILE A 134 4.71 0.64 -11.84
CA ILE A 134 5.47 1.18 -12.97
C ILE A 134 6.71 1.95 -12.50
N ASN A 135 7.72 2.04 -13.37
CA ASN A 135 8.92 2.81 -13.10
C ASN A 135 9.39 3.58 -14.35
N SER A 136 10.41 4.40 -14.18
CA SER A 136 10.94 5.26 -15.25
C SER A 136 11.67 4.48 -16.36
N ALA A 137 12.04 3.22 -16.14
CA ALA A 137 12.69 2.38 -17.16
C ALA A 137 11.70 1.77 -18.16
N MET A 138 10.40 1.69 -17.80
CA MET A 138 9.37 1.20 -18.71
C MET A 138 9.16 2.18 -19.86
N SER A 139 9.13 1.66 -21.08
CA SER A 139 8.81 2.44 -22.30
C SER A 139 7.30 2.71 -22.42
N GLU A 140 6.89 3.57 -23.35
CA GLU A 140 5.46 3.73 -23.69
C GLU A 140 4.86 2.44 -24.24
N ALA A 141 5.64 1.69 -25.01
CA ALA A 141 5.21 0.41 -25.56
C ALA A 141 4.91 -0.61 -24.45
N ASP A 142 5.68 -0.60 -23.35
CA ASP A 142 5.41 -1.45 -22.17
C ASP A 142 4.11 -1.05 -21.49
N LEU A 143 3.85 0.25 -21.30
CA LEU A 143 2.60 0.73 -20.68
C LEU A 143 1.39 0.38 -21.56
N LEU A 144 1.49 0.54 -22.88
CA LEU A 144 0.44 0.15 -23.81
C LEU A 144 0.23 -1.37 -23.85
N ALA A 145 1.28 -2.17 -23.67
CA ALA A 145 1.16 -3.63 -23.56
C ALA A 145 0.40 -4.02 -22.28
N LEU A 146 0.70 -3.39 -21.17
CA LEU A 146 -0.04 -3.57 -19.91
C LEU A 146 -1.52 -3.15 -20.05
N ASP A 147 -1.79 -2.03 -20.73
CA ASP A 147 -3.19 -1.60 -20.97
C ASP A 147 -3.96 -2.64 -21.79
N ARG A 148 -3.37 -3.16 -22.89
CA ARG A 148 -3.98 -4.24 -23.69
C ARG A 148 -4.20 -5.51 -22.88
N ALA A 149 -3.34 -5.80 -21.91
CA ALA A 149 -3.48 -6.93 -20.99
C ALA A 149 -4.58 -6.74 -19.92
N GLY A 150 -5.22 -5.55 -19.86
CA GLY A 150 -6.33 -5.28 -18.94
C GLY A 150 -5.95 -4.48 -17.70
N ILE A 151 -4.75 -3.94 -17.62
CA ILE A 151 -4.38 -2.94 -16.60
C ILE A 151 -5.15 -1.64 -16.87
N ARG A 152 -5.60 -0.97 -15.81
CA ARG A 152 -6.41 0.26 -15.90
C ARG A 152 -5.88 1.41 -15.07
N GLY A 153 -4.77 1.21 -14.39
CA GLY A 153 -4.11 2.21 -13.58
C GLY A 153 -2.78 1.72 -13.03
N CYS A 154 -2.12 2.57 -12.28
CA CYS A 154 -0.90 2.23 -11.58
C CYS A 154 -0.94 2.71 -10.12
N ARG A 155 -0.13 2.10 -9.26
CA ARG A 155 -0.11 2.39 -7.83
C ARG A 155 1.21 3.01 -7.41
N PHE A 156 1.11 4.01 -6.52
CA PHE A 156 2.25 4.61 -5.84
C PHE A 156 2.06 4.52 -4.32
N ALA A 157 3.03 3.88 -3.65
CA ALA A 157 3.05 3.76 -2.21
C ALA A 157 3.98 4.83 -1.60
N PHE A 158 3.40 5.78 -0.87
CA PHE A 158 4.15 6.83 -0.19
C PHE A 158 4.65 6.40 1.19
N LEU A 159 4.29 5.18 1.63
CA LEU A 159 4.71 4.64 2.91
C LEU A 159 6.21 4.36 2.96
N LYS A 160 6.90 4.95 3.93
CA LYS A 160 8.34 4.77 4.15
C LYS A 160 8.72 3.29 4.30
N ARG A 161 7.89 2.50 5.00
CA ARG A 161 8.09 1.05 5.18
C ARG A 161 8.03 0.23 3.87
N LEU A 162 7.46 0.81 2.80
CA LEU A 162 7.40 0.20 1.46
C LEU A 162 8.38 0.85 0.48
N GLY A 163 9.33 1.65 0.98
CA GLY A 163 10.34 2.35 0.17
C GLY A 163 10.02 3.82 -0.10
N GLY A 164 8.79 4.29 0.19
CA GLY A 164 8.37 5.67 -0.08
C GLY A 164 8.33 6.00 -1.57
N ILE A 165 8.08 7.27 -1.88
CA ILE A 165 7.97 7.71 -3.29
C ILE A 165 9.31 8.11 -3.91
N GLY A 166 10.36 8.35 -3.10
CA GLY A 166 11.66 8.77 -3.60
C GLY A 166 11.63 10.12 -4.31
N ASP A 167 11.90 10.14 -5.62
CA ASP A 167 11.92 11.37 -6.42
C ASP A 167 10.52 11.80 -6.86
N MET A 168 10.05 12.94 -6.35
CA MET A 168 8.76 13.54 -6.69
C MET A 168 8.65 13.97 -8.17
N ASN A 169 9.76 14.31 -8.81
CA ASN A 169 9.73 14.64 -10.24
C ASN A 169 9.56 13.38 -11.09
N ALA A 170 10.18 12.27 -10.70
CA ALA A 170 9.92 10.98 -11.33
C ALA A 170 8.47 10.54 -11.17
N PHE A 171 7.89 10.69 -9.95
CA PHE A 171 6.47 10.44 -9.71
C PHE A 171 5.58 11.25 -10.65
N ARG A 172 5.76 12.57 -10.75
CA ARG A 172 4.96 13.42 -11.65
C ARG A 172 5.03 12.97 -13.10
N ARG A 173 6.24 12.70 -13.61
CA ARG A 173 6.42 12.20 -14.99
C ARG A 173 5.73 10.86 -15.22
N LEU A 174 5.75 9.95 -14.24
CA LEU A 174 5.06 8.66 -14.35
C LEU A 174 3.53 8.84 -14.34
N VAL A 175 3.00 9.74 -13.53
CA VAL A 175 1.56 10.08 -13.53
C VAL A 175 1.13 10.72 -14.85
N GLU A 176 1.94 11.62 -15.42
CA GLU A 176 1.67 12.22 -16.74
C GLU A 176 1.59 11.14 -17.84
N ARG A 177 2.53 10.18 -17.83
CA ARG A 177 2.51 9.05 -18.77
C ARG A 177 1.29 8.14 -18.57
N ALA A 178 0.91 7.87 -17.33
CA ALA A 178 -0.30 7.10 -17.01
C ALA A 178 -1.56 7.85 -17.49
N ALA A 179 -1.64 9.15 -17.25
CA ALA A 179 -2.75 10.00 -17.69
C ALA A 179 -2.90 10.02 -19.22
N ALA A 180 -1.79 10.07 -19.96
CA ALA A 180 -1.77 10.10 -21.41
C ALA A 180 -2.43 8.86 -22.08
N ILE A 181 -2.45 7.72 -21.38
CA ILE A 181 -3.13 6.49 -21.83
C ILE A 181 -4.47 6.25 -21.13
N GLY A 182 -4.97 7.26 -20.38
CA GLY A 182 -6.27 7.22 -19.70
C GLY A 182 -6.33 6.34 -18.47
N TRP A 183 -5.19 6.11 -17.80
CA TRP A 183 -5.11 5.44 -16.52
C TRP A 183 -5.34 6.41 -15.37
N HIS A 184 -5.96 5.92 -14.30
CA HIS A 184 -5.97 6.55 -12.98
C HIS A 184 -4.77 6.09 -12.15
N VAL A 185 -4.56 6.73 -11.01
CA VAL A 185 -3.48 6.35 -10.09
C VAL A 185 -4.03 6.03 -8.71
N ASP A 186 -3.62 4.89 -8.16
CA ASP A 186 -3.88 4.52 -6.77
C ASP A 186 -2.78 5.10 -5.89
N ILE A 187 -3.16 5.73 -4.80
CA ILE A 187 -2.25 6.43 -3.88
C ILE A 187 -2.38 5.84 -2.48
N TYR A 188 -1.32 5.20 -2.01
CA TYR A 188 -1.25 4.68 -0.65
C TYR A 188 -0.40 5.60 0.22
N LEU A 189 -1.06 6.44 1.03
CA LEU A 189 -0.43 7.47 1.86
C LEU A 189 0.01 6.94 3.22
N GLU A 190 1.03 7.60 3.81
CA GLU A 190 1.33 7.46 5.24
C GLU A 190 0.13 7.92 6.08
N PRO A 191 -0.17 7.24 7.21
CA PRO A 191 -1.19 7.71 8.13
C PRO A 191 -0.91 9.13 8.61
N GLY A 192 -1.87 10.03 8.44
CA GLY A 192 -1.76 11.42 8.89
C GLY A 192 -1.03 12.36 7.92
N SER A 193 -0.97 12.03 6.63
CA SER A 193 -0.31 12.85 5.61
C SER A 193 -1.26 13.43 4.55
N ILE A 194 -2.57 13.33 4.71
CA ILE A 194 -3.54 13.83 3.74
C ILE A 194 -3.32 15.32 3.46
N ARG A 195 -3.24 16.14 4.51
CA ARG A 195 -3.05 17.59 4.38
C ARG A 195 -1.75 17.96 3.69
N GLU A 196 -0.67 17.25 4.02
CA GLU A 196 0.64 17.44 3.40
C GLU A 196 0.58 17.19 1.89
N PHE A 197 -0.08 16.11 1.47
CA PHE A 197 -0.13 15.69 0.07
C PHE A 197 -1.28 16.31 -0.73
N THR A 198 -2.27 16.94 -0.12
CA THR A 198 -3.40 17.57 -0.81
C THR A 198 -2.97 18.49 -1.98
N PRO A 199 -1.98 19.40 -1.84
CA PRO A 199 -1.56 20.25 -2.96
C PRO A 199 -0.96 19.47 -4.14
N ILE A 200 -0.33 18.34 -3.86
CA ILE A 200 0.25 17.47 -4.88
C ILE A 200 -0.86 16.68 -5.59
N LEU A 201 -1.79 16.13 -4.83
CA LEU A 201 -2.89 15.30 -5.35
C LEU A 201 -3.84 16.13 -6.24
N THR A 202 -4.21 17.33 -5.81
CA THR A 202 -5.08 18.22 -6.59
C THR A 202 -4.45 18.69 -7.90
N ALA A 203 -3.12 18.70 -7.98
CA ALA A 203 -2.37 19.05 -9.19
C ALA A 203 -2.22 17.88 -10.19
N LEU A 204 -2.63 16.66 -9.84
CA LEU A 204 -2.51 15.51 -10.74
C LEU A 204 -3.39 15.66 -11.98
N PRO A 205 -2.92 15.28 -13.19
CA PRO A 205 -3.65 15.43 -14.44
C PRO A 205 -4.71 14.35 -14.68
N THR A 206 -4.91 13.41 -13.77
CA THR A 206 -5.83 12.29 -13.89
C THR A 206 -6.56 12.00 -12.59
N THR A 207 -7.57 11.14 -12.64
CA THR A 207 -8.24 10.59 -11.46
C THR A 207 -7.22 9.90 -10.55
N TYR A 208 -7.35 10.12 -9.26
CA TYR A 208 -6.56 9.41 -8.24
C TYR A 208 -7.47 8.79 -7.18
N VAL A 209 -7.03 7.67 -6.66
CA VAL A 209 -7.78 6.85 -5.70
C VAL A 209 -6.98 6.73 -4.42
N ILE A 210 -7.50 7.23 -3.33
CA ILE A 210 -6.85 7.10 -2.01
C ILE A 210 -7.15 5.70 -1.46
N ASP A 211 -6.11 4.91 -1.24
CA ASP A 211 -6.21 3.56 -0.68
C ASP A 211 -6.62 3.59 0.80
N HIS A 212 -7.40 2.58 1.22
CA HIS A 212 -7.69 2.24 2.61
C HIS A 212 -8.18 3.42 3.47
N MET A 213 -9.10 4.24 2.94
CA MET A 213 -9.67 5.40 3.66
C MET A 213 -8.58 6.34 4.21
N GLY A 214 -7.44 6.48 3.48
CA GLY A 214 -6.29 7.27 3.91
C GLY A 214 -5.54 6.69 5.11
N THR A 215 -5.82 5.45 5.51
CA THR A 215 -5.25 4.77 6.70
C THR A 215 -5.38 5.54 8.01
N ILE A 216 -6.44 6.35 8.14
CA ILE A 216 -6.69 7.16 9.33
C ILE A 216 -7.26 6.27 10.43
N ALA A 217 -6.61 6.26 11.60
CA ALA A 217 -7.02 5.41 12.71
C ALA A 217 -8.39 5.82 13.28
N ALA A 218 -9.33 4.87 13.39
CA ALA A 218 -10.68 5.12 13.89
C ALA A 218 -10.71 5.68 15.32
N ALA A 219 -9.72 5.35 16.14
CA ALA A 219 -9.57 5.90 17.49
C ALA A 219 -9.42 7.43 17.55
N LYS A 220 -9.04 8.09 16.43
CA LYS A 220 -8.94 9.54 16.37
C LYS A 220 -10.30 10.25 16.23
N GLY A 221 -11.35 9.52 15.88
CA GLY A 221 -12.69 10.05 15.68
C GLY A 221 -12.86 10.83 14.38
N LEU A 222 -14.13 11.15 14.06
CA LEU A 222 -14.48 11.86 12.81
C LEU A 222 -14.01 13.33 12.81
N ASP A 223 -13.66 13.87 13.97
CA ASP A 223 -13.14 15.23 14.11
C ASP A 223 -11.63 15.35 13.85
N ASP A 224 -10.94 14.23 13.59
CA ASP A 224 -9.52 14.25 13.24
C ASP A 224 -9.25 15.17 12.05
N PRO A 225 -8.25 16.07 12.13
CA PRO A 225 -7.96 17.02 11.05
C PRO A 225 -7.59 16.38 9.72
N GLU A 226 -6.97 15.19 9.72
CA GLU A 226 -6.63 14.46 8.49
C GLU A 226 -7.88 13.82 7.87
N PHE A 227 -8.81 13.34 8.70
CA PHE A 227 -10.07 12.81 8.19
C PHE A 227 -10.96 13.91 7.60
N LYS A 228 -11.05 15.07 8.26
CA LYS A 228 -11.74 16.23 7.71
C LYS A 228 -11.11 16.70 6.40
N ALA A 229 -9.79 16.72 6.32
CA ALA A 229 -9.08 17.06 5.08
C ALA A 229 -9.36 16.04 3.95
N LEU A 230 -9.49 14.74 4.26
CA LEU A 230 -9.87 13.73 3.26
C LEU A 230 -11.31 13.95 2.76
N LEU A 231 -12.25 14.26 3.65
CA LEU A 231 -13.63 14.58 3.26
C LEU A 231 -13.70 15.83 2.39
N GLU A 232 -12.97 16.88 2.77
CA GLU A 232 -12.88 18.14 1.98
C GLU A 232 -12.24 17.89 0.61
N LEU A 233 -11.14 17.14 0.56
CA LEU A 233 -10.46 16.77 -0.68
C LEU A 233 -11.41 15.99 -1.61
N GLN A 234 -12.06 14.96 -1.08
CA GLN A 234 -13.03 14.16 -1.83
C GLN A 234 -14.23 15.01 -2.32
N LYS A 235 -14.71 15.97 -1.53
CA LYS A 235 -15.83 16.84 -1.88
C LYS A 235 -15.46 17.82 -2.98
N ASN A 236 -14.29 18.46 -2.88
CA ASN A 236 -13.90 19.63 -3.67
C ASN A 236 -13.11 19.28 -4.94
N ASP A 237 -12.53 18.08 -5.03
CA ASP A 237 -11.83 17.61 -6.23
C ASP A 237 -12.54 16.38 -6.82
N GLU A 238 -13.17 16.54 -7.96
CA GLU A 238 -13.90 15.47 -8.66
C GLU A 238 -12.98 14.31 -9.10
N LYS A 239 -11.68 14.53 -9.16
CA LYS A 239 -10.68 13.49 -9.47
C LYS A 239 -10.40 12.58 -8.26
N CYS A 240 -10.77 13.00 -7.04
CA CYS A 240 -10.52 12.26 -5.81
C CYS A 240 -11.54 11.15 -5.61
N TRP A 241 -11.07 9.91 -5.61
CA TRP A 241 -11.82 8.73 -5.23
C TRP A 241 -11.23 8.12 -3.96
N VAL A 242 -12.04 7.35 -3.23
CA VAL A 242 -11.58 6.67 -2.00
C VAL A 242 -11.98 5.19 -2.02
N LYS A 243 -11.02 4.32 -1.69
CA LYS A 243 -11.30 2.90 -1.45
C LYS A 243 -11.77 2.67 -0.02
N ILE A 244 -12.97 2.12 0.10
CA ILE A 244 -13.53 1.60 1.35
C ILE A 244 -12.98 0.19 1.55
N THR A 245 -11.72 0.14 1.94
CA THR A 245 -10.94 -1.08 2.20
C THR A 245 -10.13 -0.90 3.47
N GLY A 246 -9.61 -1.97 4.04
CA GLY A 246 -8.71 -1.88 5.17
C GLY A 246 -9.37 -1.42 6.48
N LEU A 247 -10.62 -1.82 6.73
CA LEU A 247 -11.26 -1.54 8.00
C LEU A 247 -10.43 -2.11 9.18
N GLU A 248 -9.82 -3.26 8.99
CA GLU A 248 -8.89 -3.90 9.93
C GLU A 248 -7.59 -3.10 10.16
N ARG A 249 -7.20 -2.26 9.19
CA ARG A 249 -6.02 -1.39 9.29
C ARG A 249 -6.29 -0.12 10.09
N THR A 250 -7.52 0.37 10.01
CA THR A 250 -7.94 1.63 10.66
C THR A 250 -8.54 1.40 12.03
N SER A 251 -9.06 0.20 12.31
CA SER A 251 -9.70 -0.15 13.59
C SER A 251 -8.71 -0.19 14.76
N ALA A 252 -9.19 0.25 15.91
CA ALA A 252 -8.54 0.09 17.20
C ALA A 252 -9.21 -0.99 18.07
N SER A 253 -10.46 -1.36 17.77
CA SER A 253 -11.24 -2.30 18.58
C SER A 253 -11.03 -3.77 18.22
N GLY A 254 -10.35 -4.06 17.09
CA GLY A 254 -10.21 -5.43 16.58
C GLY A 254 -11.50 -5.98 15.96
N PRO A 255 -11.52 -7.30 15.64
CA PRO A 255 -12.65 -7.93 14.99
C PRO A 255 -13.97 -7.74 15.78
N PRO A 256 -15.08 -7.48 15.08
CA PRO A 256 -15.25 -7.36 13.65
C PRO A 256 -15.03 -5.93 13.10
N PHE A 257 -14.16 -5.10 13.68
CA PHE A 257 -13.70 -3.79 13.19
C PHE A 257 -14.80 -2.73 13.04
N ARG A 258 -15.81 -2.75 13.93
CA ARG A 258 -17.02 -1.90 13.86
C ARG A 258 -16.74 -0.42 14.06
N ASP A 259 -15.67 -0.06 14.76
CA ASP A 259 -15.26 1.34 14.96
C ASP A 259 -14.86 2.04 13.66
N SER A 260 -14.41 1.28 12.65
CA SER A 260 -14.08 1.82 11.32
C SER A 260 -15.32 2.06 10.43
N VAL A 261 -16.48 1.52 10.80
CA VAL A 261 -17.73 1.64 10.02
C VAL A 261 -18.17 3.10 9.86
N THR A 262 -18.02 3.92 10.90
CA THR A 262 -18.42 5.34 10.84
C THR A 262 -17.59 6.15 9.86
N PHE A 263 -16.31 5.83 9.71
CA PHE A 263 -15.41 6.44 8.71
C PHE A 263 -15.84 6.07 7.29
N ALA A 264 -16.06 4.77 7.05
CA ALA A 264 -16.55 4.27 5.76
C ALA A 264 -17.88 4.94 5.39
N LYS A 265 -18.84 5.00 6.32
CA LYS A 265 -20.13 5.65 6.10
C LYS A 265 -19.98 7.14 5.77
N SER A 266 -19.14 7.87 6.50
CA SER A 266 -18.94 9.30 6.27
C SER A 266 -18.36 9.59 4.87
N LEU A 267 -17.43 8.77 4.39
CA LEU A 267 -16.85 8.89 3.03
C LEU A 267 -17.89 8.58 1.95
N ILE A 268 -18.74 7.58 2.17
CA ILE A 268 -19.82 7.20 1.25
C ILE A 268 -20.87 8.32 1.19
N ASP A 269 -21.32 8.83 2.33
CA ASP A 269 -22.30 9.92 2.40
C ASP A 269 -21.78 11.20 1.74
N ASN A 270 -20.47 11.45 1.86
CA ASN A 270 -19.83 12.65 1.33
C ASN A 270 -19.74 12.66 -0.21
N ALA A 271 -19.40 11.50 -0.82
CA ALA A 271 -19.30 11.38 -2.28
C ALA A 271 -19.64 9.96 -2.75
N PRO A 272 -20.93 9.59 -2.78
CA PRO A 272 -21.36 8.21 -3.06
C PRO A 272 -20.98 7.71 -4.46
N ASP A 273 -20.70 8.61 -5.39
CA ASP A 273 -20.29 8.28 -6.76
C ASP A 273 -18.77 8.13 -6.93
N ARG A 274 -17.98 8.40 -5.89
CA ARG A 274 -16.51 8.35 -5.94
C ARG A 274 -15.90 7.51 -4.80
N VAL A 275 -16.62 6.48 -4.42
CA VAL A 275 -16.17 5.43 -3.48
C VAL A 275 -16.25 4.07 -4.14
N ILE A 276 -15.32 3.20 -3.81
CA ILE A 276 -15.25 1.81 -4.28
C ILE A 276 -14.85 0.90 -3.13
N TRP A 277 -15.26 -0.36 -3.18
CA TRP A 277 -15.02 -1.34 -2.12
C TRP A 277 -14.04 -2.43 -2.57
N GLY A 278 -13.28 -2.99 -1.63
CA GLY A 278 -12.44 -4.16 -1.86
C GLY A 278 -12.10 -4.88 -0.56
N THR A 279 -11.67 -6.14 -0.68
CA THR A 279 -11.28 -6.97 0.46
C THR A 279 -9.92 -6.58 1.05
N ASP A 280 -8.96 -6.21 0.21
CA ASP A 280 -7.53 -6.12 0.51
C ASP A 280 -6.89 -7.51 0.77
N TRP A 281 -7.57 -8.59 0.34
CA TRP A 281 -6.99 -9.93 0.45
C TRP A 281 -5.64 -10.01 -0.26
N PRO A 282 -4.62 -10.65 0.29
CA PRO A 282 -4.55 -11.49 1.48
C PRO A 282 -4.12 -10.74 2.76
N HIS A 283 -4.43 -9.47 2.89
CA HIS A 283 -4.22 -8.60 4.06
C HIS A 283 -2.75 -8.50 4.52
N PRO A 284 -1.81 -8.12 3.65
CA PRO A 284 -0.40 -8.06 4.04
C PRO A 284 -0.14 -7.03 5.12
N ASN A 285 0.68 -7.39 6.10
CA ASN A 285 1.13 -6.49 7.18
C ASN A 285 0.01 -5.96 8.09
N VAL A 286 -1.09 -6.68 8.25
CA VAL A 286 -2.11 -6.37 9.25
C VAL A 286 -1.66 -6.83 10.64
N LYS A 287 -2.14 -6.15 11.67
CA LYS A 287 -1.88 -6.52 13.07
C LYS A 287 -2.70 -7.74 13.50
N ILE A 288 -3.94 -7.80 13.05
CA ILE A 288 -4.89 -8.88 13.33
C ILE A 288 -5.45 -9.29 11.98
N MET A 289 -5.25 -10.57 11.62
CA MET A 289 -5.79 -11.11 10.37
C MET A 289 -7.31 -11.11 10.41
N PRO A 290 -7.99 -10.42 9.48
CA PRO A 290 -9.45 -10.42 9.41
C PRO A 290 -9.96 -11.71 8.78
N ASN A 291 -11.26 -11.98 9.00
CA ASN A 291 -12.02 -12.92 8.19
C ASN A 291 -12.81 -12.16 7.13
N ASP A 292 -12.59 -12.45 5.85
CA ASP A 292 -13.22 -11.73 4.75
C ASP A 292 -14.76 -11.78 4.77
N GLY A 293 -15.33 -12.89 5.26
CA GLY A 293 -16.78 -13.00 5.43
C GLY A 293 -17.34 -12.01 6.46
N ASP A 294 -16.60 -11.74 7.53
CA ASP A 294 -16.98 -10.72 8.50
C ASP A 294 -16.84 -9.30 7.94
N LEU A 295 -15.79 -9.03 7.11
CA LEU A 295 -15.65 -7.75 6.42
C LEU A 295 -16.79 -7.48 5.44
N VAL A 296 -17.23 -8.49 4.70
CA VAL A 296 -18.40 -8.40 3.79
C VAL A 296 -19.69 -8.12 4.60
N ASP A 297 -19.85 -8.73 5.76
CA ASP A 297 -21.01 -8.51 6.65
C ASP A 297 -21.06 -7.08 7.25
N LEU A 298 -19.98 -6.30 7.15
CA LEU A 298 -19.99 -4.89 7.55
C LEU A 298 -20.61 -3.96 6.49
N ILE A 299 -20.70 -4.40 5.22
CA ILE A 299 -21.18 -3.54 4.11
C ILE A 299 -22.55 -2.93 4.42
N PRO A 300 -23.57 -3.67 4.90
CA PRO A 300 -24.87 -3.07 5.21
C PRO A 300 -24.84 -2.04 6.34
N LEU A 301 -23.80 -2.04 7.16
CA LEU A 301 -23.69 -1.09 8.28
C LEU A 301 -23.25 0.30 7.82
N TYR A 302 -22.40 0.39 6.79
CA TYR A 302 -21.95 1.67 6.24
C TYR A 302 -22.62 2.05 4.89
N ALA A 303 -23.31 1.09 4.26
CA ALA A 303 -24.12 1.30 3.07
C ALA A 303 -25.46 0.56 3.21
N PRO A 304 -26.39 1.08 4.04
CA PRO A 304 -27.66 0.38 4.34
C PRO A 304 -28.61 0.34 3.14
N GLU A 305 -28.60 1.35 2.26
CA GLU A 305 -29.52 1.42 1.13
C GLU A 305 -29.01 0.58 -0.06
N PRO A 306 -29.86 -0.27 -0.67
CA PRO A 306 -29.50 -1.08 -1.84
C PRO A 306 -28.96 -0.27 -3.01
N ALA A 307 -29.44 0.95 -3.22
CA ALA A 307 -28.93 1.85 -4.25
C ALA A 307 -27.48 2.28 -4.00
N ILE A 308 -27.11 2.54 -2.75
CA ILE A 308 -25.74 2.90 -2.34
C ILE A 308 -24.83 1.66 -2.44
N GLN A 309 -25.30 0.49 -2.02
CA GLN A 309 -24.56 -0.76 -2.20
C GLN A 309 -24.26 -1.02 -3.69
N ARG A 310 -25.23 -0.78 -4.56
CA ARG A 310 -25.05 -0.93 -6.00
C ARG A 310 -24.02 0.05 -6.55
N LYS A 311 -24.08 1.32 -6.14
CA LYS A 311 -23.05 2.31 -6.52
C LYS A 311 -21.65 1.86 -6.07
N LEU A 312 -21.50 1.56 -4.78
CA LEU A 312 -20.22 1.20 -4.16
C LEU A 312 -19.59 -0.06 -4.78
N LEU A 313 -20.41 -1.09 -5.02
CA LEU A 313 -19.95 -2.42 -5.39
C LEU A 313 -19.98 -2.70 -6.88
N VAL A 314 -20.79 -1.97 -7.67
CA VAL A 314 -21.02 -2.26 -9.10
C VAL A 314 -20.77 -1.05 -9.98
N ASP A 315 -21.56 0.03 -9.83
CA ASP A 315 -21.61 1.08 -10.84
C ASP A 315 -20.31 1.91 -10.87
N ASN A 316 -19.81 2.30 -9.69
CA ASN A 316 -18.55 3.03 -9.56
C ASN A 316 -17.33 2.21 -10.04
N PRO A 317 -17.16 0.94 -9.60
CA PRO A 317 -16.09 0.10 -10.14
C PRO A 317 -16.15 -0.09 -11.66
N VAL A 318 -17.34 -0.33 -12.22
CA VAL A 318 -17.51 -0.49 -13.66
C VAL A 318 -17.05 0.76 -14.40
N ARG A 319 -17.43 1.94 -13.92
CA ARG A 319 -17.05 3.21 -14.53
C ARG A 319 -15.54 3.48 -14.44
N LEU A 320 -14.94 3.27 -13.26
CA LEU A 320 -13.53 3.58 -13.05
C LEU A 320 -12.60 2.61 -13.79
N PHE A 321 -12.89 1.31 -13.74
CA PHE A 321 -12.00 0.28 -14.31
C PHE A 321 -12.40 -0.17 -15.71
N LYS A 322 -13.48 0.39 -16.28
CA LYS A 322 -13.95 0.08 -17.65
C LYS A 322 -14.24 -1.41 -17.84
N PHE A 323 -15.06 -1.99 -16.94
CA PHE A 323 -15.54 -3.38 -17.07
C PHE A 323 -16.56 -3.51 -18.20
#